data_81adc25ee6cc6d8fe0cc4bcaeea5e5e2
#
_entry.id   81adc25ee6cc6d8fe0cc4bcaeea5e5e2
#
_cell.length_a   1.000
_cell.length_b   1.000
_cell.length_c   1.000
_cell.angle_alpha   90.00
_cell.angle_beta   90.00
_cell.angle_gamma   90.00
#
_symmetry.space_group_name_H-M   'P 1'
#
loop_
_entity.id
_entity.type
_entity.pdbx_description
1 polymer ?
#
loop_
_entity_poly.entity_id
_entity_poly.type
_entity_poly.pdbx_seq_one_letter_code
_entity_poly.pdbx_strand_id
1 'polypeptide(L)'
;MQLSLAIKRLCPDFVFCGRQSVDGDTGQVGPSLAVRLEFSLVTNVMSLESAENGLFYTDRSENGGNISAPAVITLEKSRRLRLPSIRSKIKPVETLSANDINADISLCGLKGSPTRVLKTFENDSDRRSCTFISPDKLMWAIEEGLKKGRQKIKPAESANKLKNVWCVGSSPIEFAKTVGENITVIDPDTSEKTAEKIRTGHPDAVLWGSDIKSKALAPQVAALLNTGLCADCTALETDGETLYMYRPACSGNIIAKIRCETKPPMATVRTAEEEQNKIIIGIGYGAREHIAAIKAFAEKINAGIAATRKMTDGDYLPYELQVGLTGKTVNPDVYIAVGISGAVHHIAGIRQSGTAI
;
A
#
# COMPACT_ATOMS: atom_id res chain seq x y z
N MET A 1 1.04 -19.64 -1.72
CA MET A 1 1.38 -20.95 -2.32
C MET A 1 0.14 -21.80 -2.61
N GLN A 2 -0.73 -22.11 -1.66
CA GLN A 2 -1.92 -22.96 -1.88
C GLN A 2 -2.85 -22.42 -2.99
N LEU A 3 -3.10 -21.12 -3.00
CA LEU A 3 -3.96 -20.49 -4.00
C LEU A 3 -3.41 -20.67 -5.42
N SER A 4 -2.10 -20.58 -5.62
CA SER A 4 -1.50 -20.78 -6.94
C SER A 4 -1.64 -22.23 -7.43
N LEU A 5 -1.56 -23.22 -6.52
CA LEU A 5 -1.77 -24.62 -6.86
C LEU A 5 -3.23 -24.89 -7.26
N ALA A 6 -4.19 -24.32 -6.53
CA ALA A 6 -5.61 -24.41 -6.89
C ALA A 6 -5.91 -23.77 -8.24
N ILE A 7 -5.32 -22.60 -8.54
CA ILE A 7 -5.49 -21.91 -9.82
C ILE A 7 -4.86 -22.70 -10.97
N LYS A 8 -3.68 -23.31 -10.77
CA LYS A 8 -3.04 -24.16 -11.79
C LYS A 8 -3.95 -25.33 -12.20
N ARG A 9 -4.70 -25.90 -11.26
CA ARG A 9 -5.67 -26.97 -11.56
C ARG A 9 -6.81 -26.50 -12.49
N LEU A 10 -7.18 -25.23 -12.41
CA LEU A 10 -8.26 -24.66 -13.21
C LEU A 10 -7.82 -24.21 -14.60
N CYS A 11 -6.50 -24.03 -14.82
CA CYS A 11 -5.90 -23.58 -16.07
C CYS A 11 -6.59 -22.35 -16.70
N PRO A 12 -6.81 -21.25 -15.95
CA PRO A 12 -7.50 -20.08 -16.47
C PRO A 12 -6.61 -19.26 -17.41
N ASP A 13 -7.21 -18.59 -18.38
CA ASP A 13 -6.54 -17.60 -19.22
C ASP A 13 -6.23 -16.31 -18.42
N PHE A 14 -7.15 -15.90 -17.57
CA PHE A 14 -7.01 -14.68 -16.75
C PHE A 14 -7.37 -14.94 -15.29
N VAL A 15 -6.57 -14.38 -14.40
CA VAL A 15 -6.83 -14.37 -12.96
C VAL A 15 -7.07 -12.93 -12.50
N PHE A 16 -8.29 -12.63 -12.05
CA PHE A 16 -8.65 -11.32 -11.55
C PHE A 16 -8.57 -11.29 -10.03
N CYS A 17 -7.84 -10.32 -9.50
CA CYS A 17 -7.69 -10.07 -8.08
C CYS A 17 -8.17 -8.65 -7.74
N GLY A 18 -8.69 -8.44 -6.53
CA GLY A 18 -8.73 -7.10 -5.98
C GLY A 18 -7.31 -6.59 -5.71
N ARG A 19 -7.12 -5.26 -5.70
CA ARG A 19 -5.81 -4.66 -5.40
C ARG A 19 -5.25 -5.15 -4.07
N GLN A 20 -6.05 -5.11 -3.03
CA GLN A 20 -5.67 -5.52 -1.67
C GLN A 20 -6.89 -5.92 -0.86
N SER A 21 -6.68 -6.69 0.21
CA SER A 21 -7.71 -7.00 1.21
C SER A 21 -7.81 -5.86 2.25
N VAL A 22 -9.00 -5.67 2.83
CA VAL A 22 -9.28 -4.58 3.80
C VAL A 22 -8.61 -4.84 5.17
N ASP A 23 -8.40 -6.10 5.54
CA ASP A 23 -7.77 -6.52 6.80
C ASP A 23 -6.24 -6.42 6.75
N GLY A 24 -5.65 -6.89 5.66
CA GLY A 24 -4.20 -6.96 5.49
C GLY A 24 -3.56 -5.76 4.84
N ASP A 25 -4.25 -5.05 3.95
CA ASP A 25 -3.79 -3.86 3.21
C ASP A 25 -2.42 -4.01 2.50
N THR A 26 -2.01 -5.26 2.18
CA THR A 26 -0.65 -5.54 1.69
C THR A 26 -0.50 -5.48 0.17
N GLY A 27 -1.55 -5.77 -0.58
CA GLY A 27 -1.51 -5.81 -2.05
C GLY A 27 -0.60 -6.88 -2.67
N GLN A 28 -0.16 -7.87 -1.90
CA GLN A 28 0.88 -8.84 -2.32
C GLN A 28 0.35 -10.02 -3.13
N VAL A 29 -0.94 -10.35 -3.01
CA VAL A 29 -1.50 -11.61 -3.54
C VAL A 29 -1.39 -11.68 -5.05
N GLY A 30 -1.85 -10.66 -5.78
CA GLY A 30 -1.79 -10.64 -7.25
C GLY A 30 -0.37 -10.77 -7.79
N PRO A 31 0.58 -9.89 -7.41
CA PRO A 31 1.97 -9.98 -7.85
C PRO A 31 2.65 -11.32 -7.51
N SER A 32 2.43 -11.84 -6.30
CA SER A 32 2.99 -13.15 -5.91
C SER A 32 2.37 -14.32 -6.69
N LEU A 33 1.08 -14.24 -7.05
CA LEU A 33 0.42 -15.24 -7.89
C LEU A 33 1.00 -15.23 -9.31
N ALA A 34 1.21 -14.06 -9.90
CA ALA A 34 1.74 -13.94 -11.24
C ALA A 34 3.07 -14.70 -11.40
N VAL A 35 4.01 -14.49 -10.47
CA VAL A 35 5.28 -15.21 -10.44
C VAL A 35 5.11 -16.72 -10.26
N ARG A 36 4.26 -17.15 -9.29
CA ARG A 36 4.07 -18.58 -9.01
C ARG A 36 3.32 -19.33 -10.10
N LEU A 37 2.55 -18.62 -10.92
CA LEU A 37 1.83 -19.16 -12.07
C LEU A 37 2.65 -19.03 -13.35
N GLU A 38 3.70 -18.20 -13.36
CA GLU A 38 4.46 -17.80 -14.57
C GLU A 38 3.58 -17.04 -15.56
N PHE A 39 2.66 -16.22 -15.05
CA PHE A 39 1.72 -15.42 -15.81
C PHE A 39 2.19 -13.97 -15.89
N SER A 40 1.82 -13.29 -16.97
CA SER A 40 2.00 -11.85 -17.09
C SER A 40 1.23 -11.13 -15.98
N LEU A 41 1.71 -9.95 -15.56
CA LEU A 41 1.09 -9.16 -14.49
C LEU A 41 0.75 -7.75 -14.94
N VAL A 42 -0.48 -7.33 -14.67
CA VAL A 42 -0.88 -5.91 -14.68
C VAL A 42 -1.55 -5.56 -13.37
N THR A 43 -1.12 -4.45 -12.77
CA THR A 43 -1.63 -4.01 -11.46
C THR A 43 -2.38 -2.69 -11.55
N ASN A 44 -3.23 -2.43 -10.55
CA ASN A 44 -3.97 -1.17 -10.37
C ASN A 44 -4.85 -0.80 -11.58
N VAL A 45 -5.49 -1.80 -12.20
CA VAL A 45 -6.32 -1.62 -13.40
C VAL A 45 -7.64 -0.94 -13.04
N MET A 46 -7.97 0.11 -13.77
CA MET A 46 -9.20 0.90 -13.62
C MET A 46 -10.29 0.48 -14.59
N SER A 47 -9.91 0.13 -15.82
CA SER A 47 -10.84 -0.34 -16.86
C SER A 47 -10.24 -1.47 -17.68
N LEU A 48 -11.12 -2.32 -18.20
CA LEU A 48 -10.80 -3.42 -19.08
C LEU A 48 -11.78 -3.44 -20.25
N GLU A 49 -11.26 -3.60 -21.43
CA GLU A 49 -12.01 -3.73 -22.68
C GLU A 49 -11.54 -4.97 -23.44
N SER A 50 -12.42 -5.57 -24.23
CA SER A 50 -12.05 -6.70 -25.08
C SER A 50 -11.18 -6.20 -26.25
N ALA A 51 -10.10 -6.90 -26.55
CA ALA A 51 -9.22 -6.66 -27.67
C ALA A 51 -9.07 -7.95 -28.52
N GLU A 52 -8.58 -7.83 -29.76
CA GLU A 52 -8.47 -8.98 -30.68
C GLU A 52 -7.66 -10.15 -30.07
N ASN A 53 -6.57 -9.87 -29.35
CA ASN A 53 -5.68 -10.88 -28.78
C ASN A 53 -5.54 -10.75 -27.26
N GLY A 54 -6.67 -10.56 -26.54
CA GLY A 54 -6.65 -10.44 -25.09
C GLY A 54 -7.52 -9.32 -24.56
N LEU A 55 -6.97 -8.51 -23.65
CA LEU A 55 -7.67 -7.40 -23.03
C LEU A 55 -6.84 -6.12 -23.17
N PHE A 56 -7.51 -5.02 -23.50
CA PHE A 56 -6.94 -3.68 -23.34
C PHE A 56 -7.27 -3.17 -21.94
N TYR A 57 -6.25 -2.68 -21.24
CA TYR A 57 -6.41 -2.13 -19.90
C TYR A 57 -6.02 -0.65 -19.84
N THR A 58 -6.60 0.05 -18.88
CA THR A 58 -6.11 1.35 -18.42
C THR A 58 -5.84 1.24 -16.93
N ASP A 59 -4.62 1.60 -16.50
CA ASP A 59 -4.23 1.57 -15.09
C ASP A 59 -4.57 2.89 -14.37
N ARG A 60 -4.28 2.95 -13.08
CA ARG A 60 -4.51 4.12 -12.22
C ARG A 60 -3.73 5.36 -12.65
N SER A 61 -2.61 5.18 -13.34
CA SER A 61 -1.76 6.27 -13.86
C SER A 61 -2.15 6.67 -15.28
N GLU A 62 -3.34 6.25 -15.75
CA GLU A 62 -3.86 6.46 -17.11
C GLU A 62 -3.01 5.84 -18.21
N ASN A 63 -2.05 4.96 -17.87
CA ASN A 63 -1.33 4.20 -18.87
C ASN A 63 -2.25 3.10 -19.41
N GLY A 64 -2.30 2.98 -20.73
CA GLY A 64 -3.03 1.93 -21.42
C GLY A 64 -2.10 0.91 -22.07
N GLY A 65 -2.59 -0.32 -22.22
CA GLY A 65 -1.84 -1.36 -22.90
C GLY A 65 -2.67 -2.61 -23.16
N ASN A 66 -2.14 -3.48 -24.02
CA ASN A 66 -2.72 -4.79 -24.26
C ASN A 66 -2.06 -5.84 -23.37
N ILE A 67 -2.87 -6.75 -22.84
CA ILE A 67 -2.40 -7.91 -22.11
C ILE A 67 -3.01 -9.18 -22.70
N SER A 68 -2.15 -10.13 -23.06
CA SER A 68 -2.55 -11.44 -23.57
C SER A 68 -2.58 -12.48 -22.46
N ALA A 69 -3.38 -13.52 -22.64
CA ALA A 69 -3.37 -14.70 -21.77
C ALA A 69 -2.04 -15.47 -21.88
N PRO A 70 -1.56 -16.14 -20.79
CA PRO A 70 -2.16 -16.11 -19.46
C PRO A 70 -1.71 -14.91 -18.64
N ALA A 71 -2.61 -14.32 -17.85
CA ALA A 71 -2.27 -13.14 -17.06
C ALA A 71 -2.99 -13.04 -15.71
N VAL A 72 -2.34 -12.38 -14.75
CA VAL A 72 -2.91 -11.93 -13.48
C VAL A 72 -3.15 -10.42 -13.54
N ILE A 73 -4.36 -10.01 -13.22
CA ILE A 73 -4.80 -8.62 -13.29
C ILE A 73 -5.33 -8.20 -11.92
N THR A 74 -4.75 -7.16 -11.32
CA THR A 74 -5.30 -6.60 -10.08
C THR A 74 -6.14 -5.37 -10.38
N LEU A 75 -7.37 -5.37 -9.89
CA LEU A 75 -8.36 -4.33 -10.14
C LEU A 75 -8.38 -3.33 -9.00
N GLU A 76 -8.28 -2.04 -9.33
CA GLU A 76 -8.35 -0.94 -8.37
C GLU A 76 -9.78 -0.66 -7.95
N LYS A 77 -10.70 -0.66 -8.92
CA LYS A 77 -12.11 -0.36 -8.73
C LYS A 77 -12.97 -1.42 -9.42
N SER A 78 -13.90 -2.01 -8.69
CA SER A 78 -14.96 -2.80 -9.31
C SER A 78 -16.13 -1.89 -9.62
N ARG A 79 -16.68 -1.97 -10.85
CA ARG A 79 -17.99 -1.40 -11.15
C ARG A 79 -19.06 -2.09 -10.27
N ARG A 80 -20.26 -1.50 -10.18
CA ARG A 80 -21.36 -2.08 -9.43
C ARG A 80 -21.52 -3.56 -9.78
N LEU A 81 -21.36 -4.41 -8.77
CA LEU A 81 -21.61 -5.83 -8.92
C LEU A 81 -23.06 -6.03 -9.37
N ARG A 82 -23.26 -6.84 -10.39
CA ARG A 82 -24.60 -7.25 -10.79
C ARG A 82 -25.14 -8.19 -9.71
N LEU A 83 -26.30 -7.87 -9.18
CA LEU A 83 -27.01 -8.79 -8.29
C LEU A 83 -27.39 -10.04 -9.09
N PRO A 84 -27.25 -11.24 -8.49
CA PRO A 84 -27.72 -12.46 -9.13
C PRO A 84 -29.23 -12.34 -9.40
N SER A 85 -29.67 -12.88 -10.54
CA SER A 85 -31.10 -12.94 -10.85
C SER A 85 -31.83 -13.75 -9.77
N ILE A 86 -33.07 -13.36 -9.44
CA ILE A 86 -33.95 -14.12 -8.54
C ILE A 86 -34.12 -15.58 -9.01
N ARG A 87 -33.97 -15.83 -10.32
CA ARG A 87 -34.02 -17.17 -10.90
C ARG A 87 -32.68 -17.91 -10.90
N SER A 88 -31.61 -17.28 -10.44
CA SER A 88 -30.29 -17.94 -10.35
C SER A 88 -30.30 -19.05 -9.33
N LYS A 89 -29.98 -20.25 -9.75
CA LYS A 89 -29.77 -21.37 -8.82
C LYS A 89 -28.41 -21.22 -8.15
N ILE A 90 -28.36 -21.38 -6.85
CA ILE A 90 -27.10 -21.47 -6.09
C ILE A 90 -26.37 -22.73 -6.57
N LYS A 91 -25.17 -22.53 -7.15
CA LYS A 91 -24.31 -23.67 -7.50
C LYS A 91 -23.63 -24.21 -6.24
N PRO A 92 -23.42 -25.53 -6.15
CA PRO A 92 -22.66 -26.09 -5.04
C PRO A 92 -21.25 -25.52 -5.04
N VAL A 93 -20.72 -25.25 -3.86
CA VAL A 93 -19.31 -24.80 -3.67
C VAL A 93 -18.45 -26.05 -3.58
N GLU A 94 -17.47 -26.17 -4.46
CA GLU A 94 -16.45 -27.20 -4.39
C GLU A 94 -15.42 -26.80 -3.33
N THR A 95 -15.11 -27.70 -2.40
CA THR A 95 -14.08 -27.51 -1.38
C THR A 95 -12.86 -28.36 -1.75
N LEU A 96 -11.71 -27.70 -1.90
CA LEU A 96 -10.44 -28.37 -2.19
C LEU A 96 -9.63 -28.51 -0.90
N SER A 97 -9.18 -29.73 -0.61
CA SER A 97 -8.22 -30.01 0.46
C SER A 97 -6.78 -29.81 -0.03
N ALA A 98 -5.82 -29.83 0.89
CA ALA A 98 -4.39 -29.76 0.53
C ALA A 98 -3.96 -30.90 -0.40
N ASN A 99 -4.53 -32.09 -0.21
CA ASN A 99 -4.23 -33.24 -1.08
C ASN A 99 -4.78 -33.07 -2.49
N ASP A 100 -5.97 -32.46 -2.64
CA ASP A 100 -6.57 -32.24 -3.96
C ASP A 100 -5.74 -31.32 -4.86
N ILE A 101 -4.92 -30.46 -4.26
CA ILE A 101 -4.05 -29.52 -4.95
C ILE A 101 -2.56 -29.88 -4.85
N ASN A 102 -2.24 -31.08 -4.33
CA ASN A 102 -0.87 -31.55 -4.10
C ASN A 102 -0.01 -30.54 -3.29
N ALA A 103 -0.61 -29.90 -2.28
CA ALA A 103 0.09 -28.94 -1.46
C ALA A 103 0.89 -29.64 -0.35
N ASP A 104 2.12 -29.16 -0.11
CA ASP A 104 2.89 -29.57 1.06
C ASP A 104 2.22 -28.98 2.32
N ILE A 105 1.71 -29.88 3.17
CA ILE A 105 0.99 -29.52 4.39
C ILE A 105 1.88 -28.74 5.37
N SER A 106 3.19 -28.99 5.38
CA SER A 106 4.15 -28.27 6.25
C SER A 106 4.25 -26.79 5.91
N LEU A 107 3.98 -26.43 4.64
CA LEU A 107 3.97 -25.08 4.11
C LEU A 107 2.58 -24.43 4.10
N CYS A 108 1.59 -25.09 4.72
CA CYS A 108 0.21 -24.60 4.76
C CYS A 108 -0.11 -23.85 6.06
N GLY A 109 -1.00 -22.85 5.94
CA GLY A 109 -1.53 -22.09 7.07
C GLY A 109 -0.48 -21.26 7.80
N LEU A 110 -0.72 -21.04 9.10
CA LEU A 110 0.15 -20.19 9.93
C LEU A 110 1.56 -20.78 10.14
N LYS A 111 1.68 -22.12 10.13
CA LYS A 111 2.99 -22.79 10.31
C LYS A 111 3.91 -22.59 9.11
N GLY A 112 3.34 -22.54 7.91
CA GLY A 112 4.07 -22.32 6.67
C GLY A 112 4.21 -20.86 6.26
N SER A 113 3.75 -19.92 7.07
CA SER A 113 3.90 -18.48 6.78
C SER A 113 5.34 -18.03 6.96
N PRO A 114 5.95 -17.37 5.97
CA PRO A 114 7.30 -16.84 6.10
C PRO A 114 7.39 -15.60 7.00
N THR A 115 6.26 -15.05 7.44
CA THR A 115 6.19 -13.93 8.38
C THR A 115 5.36 -14.31 9.60
N ARG A 116 5.75 -13.83 10.77
CA ARG A 116 5.05 -14.09 12.04
C ARG A 116 4.76 -12.81 12.78
N VAL A 117 3.50 -12.61 13.16
CA VAL A 117 3.11 -11.55 14.09
C VAL A 117 3.54 -11.96 15.50
N LEU A 118 4.37 -11.12 16.12
CA LEU A 118 4.88 -11.34 17.49
C LEU A 118 3.97 -10.69 18.52
N LYS A 119 3.53 -9.48 18.24
CA LYS A 119 2.71 -8.68 19.15
C LYS A 119 1.87 -7.69 18.34
N THR A 120 0.72 -7.34 18.88
CA THR A 120 -0.12 -6.26 18.39
C THR A 120 -0.27 -5.19 19.48
N PHE A 121 -0.34 -3.93 19.07
CA PHE A 121 -0.51 -2.78 19.94
C PHE A 121 -1.70 -1.97 19.43
N GLU A 122 -2.46 -1.38 20.34
CA GLU A 122 -3.40 -0.34 19.97
C GLU A 122 -2.62 0.90 19.51
N ASN A 123 -3.11 1.56 18.48
CA ASN A 123 -2.48 2.77 17.98
C ASN A 123 -3.00 3.98 18.75
N ASP A 124 -2.41 4.25 19.91
CA ASP A 124 -2.78 5.38 20.79
C ASP A 124 -2.35 6.75 20.25
N SER A 125 -1.64 6.81 19.13
CA SER A 125 -1.11 8.06 18.55
C SER A 125 -2.20 9.04 18.06
N ASP A 126 -3.47 8.62 18.05
CA ASP A 126 -4.57 9.38 17.46
C ASP A 126 -5.40 10.23 18.47
N ARG A 127 -5.04 10.26 19.74
CA ARG A 127 -5.72 11.16 20.70
C ARG A 127 -5.21 12.59 20.56
N ARG A 128 -5.44 13.20 19.40
CA ARG A 128 -5.16 14.64 19.22
C ARG A 128 -6.21 15.43 19.98
N SER A 129 -5.77 16.45 20.72
CA SER A 129 -6.69 17.43 21.32
C SER A 129 -7.37 18.22 20.18
N CYS A 130 -8.70 18.28 20.22
CA CYS A 130 -9.48 19.09 19.28
C CYS A 130 -9.80 20.42 19.92
N THR A 131 -9.52 21.51 19.21
CA THR A 131 -9.89 22.87 19.65
C THR A 131 -10.84 23.46 18.62
N PHE A 132 -12.01 23.91 19.08
CA PHE A 132 -12.95 24.62 18.22
C PHE A 132 -12.55 26.08 18.10
N ILE A 133 -12.47 26.55 16.87
CA ILE A 133 -12.16 27.95 16.54
C ILE A 133 -13.30 28.56 15.73
N SER A 134 -13.46 29.89 15.84
CA SER A 134 -14.39 30.63 14.96
C SER A 134 -13.81 30.81 13.57
N PRO A 135 -14.64 30.96 12.51
CA PRO A 135 -14.20 31.05 11.11
C PRO A 135 -13.19 32.18 10.84
N ASP A 136 -13.28 33.29 11.55
CA ASP A 136 -12.36 34.43 11.45
C ASP A 136 -10.92 34.08 11.88
N LYS A 137 -10.74 33.04 12.67
CA LYS A 137 -9.43 32.54 13.12
C LYS A 137 -8.80 31.51 12.18
N LEU A 138 -9.42 31.17 11.03
CA LEU A 138 -8.93 30.16 10.13
C LEU A 138 -7.50 30.48 9.64
N MET A 139 -7.25 31.70 9.20
CA MET A 139 -5.93 32.09 8.73
C MET A 139 -4.86 32.00 9.81
N TRP A 140 -5.19 32.45 11.04
CA TRP A 140 -4.32 32.27 12.19
C TRP A 140 -4.01 30.79 12.48
N ALA A 141 -5.01 29.90 12.40
CA ALA A 141 -4.81 28.47 12.62
C ALA A 141 -3.90 27.84 11.55
N ILE A 142 -4.02 28.27 10.29
CA ILE A 142 -3.13 27.85 9.20
C ILE A 142 -1.69 28.30 9.47
N GLU A 143 -1.47 29.56 9.83
CA GLU A 143 -0.16 30.11 10.13
C GLU A 143 0.50 29.40 11.32
N GLU A 144 -0.24 29.16 12.41
CA GLU A 144 0.26 28.40 13.56
C GLU A 144 0.57 26.94 13.20
N GLY A 145 -0.25 26.31 12.38
CA GLY A 145 0.01 24.99 11.87
C GLY A 145 1.29 24.92 11.04
N LEU A 146 1.52 25.90 10.16
CA LEU A 146 2.74 26.00 9.37
C LEU A 146 3.99 26.25 10.25
N LYS A 147 3.88 27.05 11.32
CA LYS A 147 4.98 27.26 12.28
C LYS A 147 5.35 25.98 13.04
N LYS A 148 4.34 25.21 13.46
CA LYS A 148 4.55 23.91 14.12
C LYS A 148 5.16 22.91 13.16
N GLY A 149 4.78 22.96 11.89
CA GLY A 149 5.21 22.03 10.87
C GLY A 149 4.73 20.59 11.14
N ARG A 150 5.08 19.68 10.25
CA ARG A 150 4.88 18.24 10.46
C ARG A 150 5.91 17.70 11.45
N GLN A 151 5.48 16.85 12.36
CA GLN A 151 6.42 16.05 13.14
C GLN A 151 7.12 15.07 12.18
N LYS A 152 8.39 15.31 11.90
CA LYS A 152 9.23 14.28 11.26
C LYS A 152 9.40 13.17 12.28
N ILE A 153 8.65 12.09 12.12
CA ILE A 153 8.90 10.86 12.86
C ILE A 153 10.27 10.39 12.40
N LYS A 154 11.32 10.70 13.17
CA LYS A 154 12.61 10.06 12.98
C LYS A 154 12.45 8.64 13.50
N PRO A 155 12.62 7.62 12.65
CA PRO A 155 12.64 6.25 13.13
C PRO A 155 13.69 6.15 14.23
N ALA A 156 13.37 5.46 15.34
CA ALA A 156 14.32 5.26 16.43
C ALA A 156 15.49 4.43 15.89
N GLU A 157 16.71 4.87 16.16
CA GLU A 157 17.91 4.10 15.80
C GLU A 157 18.03 2.90 16.72
N SER A 158 18.31 1.73 16.14
CA SER A 158 18.61 0.52 16.89
C SER A 158 20.02 0.58 17.45
N ALA A 159 20.20 0.14 18.70
CA ALA A 159 21.53 0.11 19.34
C ALA A 159 22.49 -0.86 18.65
N ASN A 160 21.98 -2.02 18.21
CA ASN A 160 22.69 -2.99 17.38
C ASN A 160 22.14 -2.90 15.97
N LYS A 161 22.99 -2.99 14.95
CA LYS A 161 22.59 -2.87 13.54
C LYS A 161 22.92 -4.14 12.77
N LEU A 162 22.15 -4.39 11.72
CA LEU A 162 22.47 -5.42 10.72
C LEU A 162 23.69 -4.98 9.91
N LYS A 163 24.53 -5.93 9.49
CA LYS A 163 25.77 -5.61 8.77
C LYS A 163 25.51 -5.03 7.38
N ASN A 164 24.65 -5.69 6.60
CA ASN A 164 24.42 -5.33 5.19
C ASN A 164 22.93 -5.21 4.90
N VAL A 165 22.43 -3.99 4.75
CA VAL A 165 21.04 -3.71 4.38
C VAL A 165 21.00 -3.17 2.96
N TRP A 166 20.21 -3.82 2.11
CA TRP A 166 20.03 -3.36 0.74
C TRP A 166 18.74 -2.58 0.57
N CYS A 167 18.84 -1.49 -0.19
CA CYS A 167 17.70 -0.66 -0.60
C CYS A 167 17.48 -0.83 -2.09
N VAL A 168 16.24 -1.15 -2.48
CA VAL A 168 15.84 -1.10 -3.88
C VAL A 168 15.25 0.27 -4.16
N GLY A 169 16.01 1.09 -4.92
CA GLY A 169 15.76 2.51 -5.06
C GLY A 169 16.24 3.32 -3.85
N SER A 170 16.18 4.64 -3.97
CA SER A 170 16.69 5.57 -2.95
C SER A 170 15.71 5.86 -1.81
N SER A 171 14.42 5.64 -2.02
CA SER A 171 13.37 6.04 -1.08
C SER A 171 13.47 5.41 0.32
N PRO A 172 13.92 4.14 0.54
CA PRO A 172 14.00 3.54 1.87
C PRO A 172 15.28 3.83 2.65
N ILE A 173 16.23 4.63 2.11
CA ILE A 173 17.55 4.86 2.71
C ILE A 173 17.47 5.36 4.16
N GLU A 174 16.57 6.29 4.47
CA GLU A 174 16.44 6.83 5.83
C GLU A 174 16.01 5.75 6.84
N PHE A 175 15.16 4.81 6.43
CA PHE A 175 14.84 3.64 7.25
C PHE A 175 16.02 2.68 7.36
N ALA A 176 16.76 2.46 6.28
CA ALA A 176 17.94 1.60 6.30
C ALA A 176 19.01 2.08 7.29
N LYS A 177 19.24 3.40 7.38
CA LYS A 177 20.20 4.00 8.32
C LYS A 177 19.88 3.68 9.79
N THR A 178 18.63 3.44 10.14
CA THR A 178 18.23 3.14 11.52
C THR A 178 18.54 1.71 11.94
N VAL A 179 18.67 0.79 10.99
CA VAL A 179 18.84 -0.65 11.25
C VAL A 179 20.08 -1.27 10.60
N GLY A 180 20.77 -0.56 9.70
CA GLY A 180 21.91 -1.07 8.95
C GLY A 180 23.20 -0.31 9.22
N GLU A 181 24.34 -1.04 9.27
CA GLU A 181 25.70 -0.47 9.30
C GLU A 181 26.13 -0.07 7.88
N ASN A 182 26.07 -1.03 6.96
CA ASN A 182 26.39 -0.82 5.56
C ASN A 182 25.10 -0.83 4.73
N ILE A 183 24.90 0.22 3.94
CA ILE A 183 23.72 0.36 3.10
C ILE A 183 24.14 0.31 1.64
N THR A 184 23.58 -0.66 0.90
CA THR A 184 23.78 -0.78 -0.54
C THR A 184 22.49 -0.41 -1.25
N VAL A 185 22.55 0.52 -2.19
CA VAL A 185 21.42 0.90 -3.03
C VAL A 185 21.56 0.19 -4.37
N ILE A 186 20.50 -0.51 -4.78
CA ILE A 186 20.40 -1.14 -6.10
C ILE A 186 19.23 -0.53 -6.87
N ASP A 187 19.42 -0.34 -8.16
CA ASP A 187 18.34 0.13 -9.02
C ASP A 187 17.30 -0.99 -9.24
N PRO A 188 16.00 -0.65 -9.21
CA PRO A 188 14.96 -1.60 -9.54
C PRO A 188 15.09 -2.05 -11.01
N ASP A 189 14.97 -3.36 -11.23
CA ASP A 189 14.98 -4.02 -12.54
C ASP A 189 13.79 -4.98 -12.60
N THR A 190 13.79 -5.92 -13.54
CA THR A 190 12.78 -6.98 -13.54
C THR A 190 12.85 -7.81 -12.26
N SER A 191 11.76 -8.50 -11.93
CA SER A 191 11.68 -9.32 -10.71
C SER A 191 12.78 -10.38 -10.65
N GLU A 192 13.07 -11.01 -11.80
CA GLU A 192 14.06 -12.08 -11.93
C GLU A 192 15.49 -11.55 -11.68
N LYS A 193 15.85 -10.45 -12.35
CA LYS A 193 17.18 -9.85 -12.21
C LYS A 193 17.40 -9.29 -10.80
N THR A 194 16.38 -8.66 -10.23
CA THR A 194 16.45 -8.13 -8.86
C THR A 194 16.59 -9.28 -7.86
N ALA A 195 15.80 -10.36 -8.03
CA ALA A 195 15.93 -11.54 -7.16
C ALA A 195 17.30 -12.18 -7.27
N GLU A 196 17.89 -12.27 -8.48
CA GLU A 196 19.22 -12.83 -8.67
C GLU A 196 20.32 -11.98 -8.02
N LYS A 197 20.26 -10.66 -8.16
CA LYS A 197 21.18 -9.74 -7.43
C LYS A 197 21.11 -9.97 -5.92
N ILE A 198 19.89 -10.06 -5.35
CA ILE A 198 19.69 -10.28 -3.91
C ILE A 198 20.21 -11.67 -3.49
N ARG A 199 19.96 -12.71 -4.31
CA ARG A 199 20.42 -14.08 -4.03
C ARG A 199 21.94 -14.17 -3.99
N THR A 200 22.63 -13.52 -4.92
CA THR A 200 24.09 -13.53 -5.01
C THR A 200 24.77 -12.62 -3.98
N GLY A 201 24.11 -11.52 -3.62
CA GLY A 201 24.65 -10.53 -2.67
C GLY A 201 24.44 -10.86 -1.20
N HIS A 202 23.55 -11.81 -0.87
CA HIS A 202 23.25 -12.27 0.49
C HIS A 202 23.07 -11.14 1.52
N PRO A 203 22.22 -10.11 1.30
CA PRO A 203 21.99 -9.08 2.30
C PRO A 203 21.31 -9.63 3.54
N ASP A 204 21.55 -8.97 4.69
CA ASP A 204 20.85 -9.30 5.95
C ASP A 204 19.38 -8.88 5.92
N ALA A 205 19.04 -7.82 5.16
CA ALA A 205 17.70 -7.36 4.91
C ALA A 205 17.58 -6.60 3.59
N VAL A 206 16.36 -6.57 3.01
CA VAL A 206 16.07 -5.80 1.79
C VAL A 206 14.89 -4.87 2.02
N LEU A 207 15.11 -3.58 1.81
CA LEU A 207 14.10 -2.53 1.98
C LEU A 207 13.67 -1.94 0.64
N TRP A 208 12.39 -1.66 0.51
CA TRP A 208 11.75 -1.11 -0.66
C TRP A 208 10.98 0.14 -0.29
N GLY A 209 10.77 1.05 -1.24
CA GLY A 209 9.79 2.12 -1.09
C GLY A 209 8.35 1.61 -1.04
N SER A 210 7.41 2.50 -0.80
CA SER A 210 5.96 2.19 -0.82
C SER A 210 5.24 2.74 -2.04
N ASP A 211 5.99 3.17 -3.07
CA ASP A 211 5.44 3.59 -4.35
C ASP A 211 4.77 2.43 -5.12
N ILE A 212 4.01 2.76 -6.17
CA ILE A 212 3.23 1.79 -6.95
C ILE A 212 4.12 0.69 -7.55
N LYS A 213 5.30 1.06 -8.08
CA LYS A 213 6.23 0.11 -8.71
C LYS A 213 6.84 -0.83 -7.69
N SER A 214 7.31 -0.30 -6.56
CA SER A 214 7.86 -1.08 -5.45
C SER A 214 6.83 -2.03 -4.86
N LYS A 215 5.57 -1.60 -4.69
CA LYS A 215 4.46 -2.45 -4.22
C LYS A 215 4.10 -3.58 -5.18
N ALA A 216 4.35 -3.43 -6.48
CA ALA A 216 4.18 -4.50 -7.46
C ALA A 216 5.40 -5.42 -7.52
N LEU A 217 6.63 -4.88 -7.46
CA LEU A 217 7.87 -5.62 -7.68
C LEU A 217 8.32 -6.41 -6.44
N ALA A 218 8.26 -5.81 -5.24
CA ALA A 218 8.72 -6.46 -4.01
C ALA A 218 8.03 -7.82 -3.71
N PRO A 219 6.70 -7.98 -3.88
CA PRO A 219 6.05 -9.28 -3.69
C PRO A 219 6.45 -10.33 -4.74
N GLN A 220 6.78 -9.92 -5.96
CA GLN A 220 7.28 -10.82 -6.99
C GLN A 220 8.67 -11.36 -6.60
N VAL A 221 9.57 -10.45 -6.22
CA VAL A 221 10.92 -10.81 -5.76
C VAL A 221 10.85 -11.70 -4.51
N ALA A 222 9.99 -11.39 -3.55
CA ALA A 222 9.78 -12.22 -2.37
C ALA A 222 9.29 -13.63 -2.73
N ALA A 223 8.41 -13.76 -3.74
CA ALA A 223 7.95 -15.05 -4.24
C ALA A 223 9.04 -15.85 -4.93
N LEU A 224 9.93 -15.20 -5.72
CA LEU A 224 11.10 -15.83 -6.37
C LEU A 224 12.16 -16.30 -5.37
N LEU A 225 12.35 -15.54 -4.30
CA LEU A 225 13.28 -15.88 -3.21
C LEU A 225 12.69 -16.82 -2.17
N ASN A 226 11.38 -17.12 -2.24
CA ASN A 226 10.62 -17.85 -1.22
C ASN A 226 10.81 -17.26 0.19
N THR A 227 10.88 -15.94 0.30
CA THR A 227 11.06 -15.24 1.56
C THR A 227 9.84 -14.42 1.96
N GLY A 228 9.81 -13.98 3.23
CA GLY A 228 8.75 -13.14 3.76
C GLY A 228 8.93 -11.68 3.41
N LEU A 229 7.82 -11.02 3.11
CA LEU A 229 7.74 -9.58 2.87
C LEU A 229 6.72 -8.97 3.82
N CYS A 230 7.15 -8.01 4.63
CA CYS A 230 6.25 -7.16 5.42
C CYS A 230 5.98 -5.86 4.66
N ALA A 231 4.72 -5.63 4.31
CA ALA A 231 4.36 -4.45 3.52
C ALA A 231 3.99 -3.26 4.40
N ASP A 232 4.31 -2.06 3.89
CA ASP A 232 3.85 -0.77 4.41
C ASP A 232 4.29 -0.49 5.86
N CYS A 233 5.55 -0.82 6.17
CA CYS A 233 6.13 -0.63 7.48
C CYS A 233 6.29 0.85 7.82
N THR A 234 5.95 1.22 9.04
CA THR A 234 6.08 2.59 9.56
C THR A 234 7.27 2.75 10.51
N ALA A 235 7.79 1.64 11.05
CA ALA A 235 9.02 1.61 11.84
C ALA A 235 9.74 0.28 11.67
N LEU A 236 11.06 0.30 11.86
CA LEU A 236 11.94 -0.85 11.86
C LEU A 236 12.77 -0.84 13.14
N GLU A 237 13.10 -2.02 13.65
CA GLU A 237 13.95 -2.24 14.81
C GLU A 237 14.79 -3.49 14.57
N THR A 238 15.98 -3.56 15.11
CA THR A 238 16.80 -4.77 15.07
C THR A 238 17.59 -4.95 16.37
N ASP A 239 17.87 -6.21 16.70
CA ASP A 239 18.78 -6.63 17.76
C ASP A 239 20.21 -6.92 17.23
N GLY A 240 20.45 -6.70 15.94
CA GLY A 240 21.70 -7.00 15.23
C GLY A 240 21.64 -8.30 14.41
N GLU A 241 20.67 -9.17 14.65
CA GLU A 241 20.48 -10.43 13.93
C GLU A 241 19.11 -10.53 13.26
N THR A 242 18.09 -10.02 13.93
CA THR A 242 16.67 -10.10 13.50
C THR A 242 16.14 -8.72 13.17
N LEU A 243 15.49 -8.59 12.01
CA LEU A 243 14.73 -7.39 11.66
C LEU A 243 13.30 -7.51 12.17
N TYR A 244 12.90 -6.59 13.03
CA TYR A 244 11.52 -6.42 13.49
C TYR A 244 10.87 -5.28 12.72
N MET A 245 9.70 -5.55 12.17
CA MET A 245 8.96 -4.67 11.28
C MET A 245 7.64 -4.29 11.91
N TYR A 246 7.35 -3.00 11.98
CA TYR A 246 6.11 -2.47 12.53
C TYR A 246 5.24 -1.93 11.40
N ARG A 247 4.05 -2.46 11.30
CA ARG A 247 3.10 -2.02 10.29
C ARG A 247 1.70 -1.78 10.88
N PRO A 248 0.98 -0.77 10.37
CA PRO A 248 -0.43 -0.62 10.68
C PRO A 248 -1.24 -1.76 10.03
N ALA A 249 -2.29 -2.20 10.73
CA ALA A 249 -3.27 -3.18 10.29
C ALA A 249 -4.67 -2.72 10.71
N CYS A 250 -5.72 -3.36 10.19
CA CYS A 250 -7.12 -3.03 10.48
C CYS A 250 -7.40 -1.53 10.31
N SER A 251 -7.13 -1.00 9.14
CA SER A 251 -7.26 0.44 8.83
C SER A 251 -6.43 1.35 9.73
N GLY A 252 -5.32 0.82 10.27
CA GLY A 252 -4.37 1.57 11.09
C GLY A 252 -4.73 1.67 12.57
N ASN A 253 -5.79 1.01 13.04
CA ASN A 253 -6.16 1.01 14.47
C ASN A 253 -5.20 0.16 15.31
N ILE A 254 -4.52 -0.78 14.69
CA ILE A 254 -3.58 -1.69 15.33
C ILE A 254 -2.23 -1.56 14.65
N ILE A 255 -1.16 -1.61 15.43
CA ILE A 255 0.20 -1.77 14.92
C ILE A 255 0.66 -3.19 15.23
N ALA A 256 1.06 -3.93 14.22
CA ALA A 256 1.60 -5.27 14.35
C ALA A 256 3.14 -5.24 14.31
N LYS A 257 3.80 -5.82 15.32
CA LYS A 257 5.22 -6.15 15.30
C LYS A 257 5.38 -7.51 14.64
N ILE A 258 6.13 -7.55 13.54
CA ILE A 258 6.29 -8.74 12.67
C ILE A 258 7.77 -9.04 12.52
N ARG A 259 8.13 -10.31 12.49
CA ARG A 259 9.44 -10.77 12.02
C ARG A 259 9.28 -11.70 10.83
N CYS A 260 10.33 -11.82 10.05
CA CYS A 260 10.45 -12.81 9.00
C CYS A 260 11.14 -14.06 9.53
N GLU A 261 10.59 -15.23 9.21
CA GLU A 261 11.19 -16.54 9.58
C GLU A 261 12.16 -17.04 8.50
N THR A 262 12.23 -16.36 7.37
CA THR A 262 13.07 -16.68 6.20
C THR A 262 14.05 -15.56 5.92
N LYS A 263 15.13 -15.83 5.19
CA LYS A 263 16.16 -14.85 4.83
C LYS A 263 16.27 -14.69 3.32
N PRO A 264 16.61 -13.47 2.86
CA PRO A 264 16.63 -12.22 3.63
C PRO A 264 15.21 -11.75 3.99
N PRO A 265 14.97 -11.17 5.19
CA PRO A 265 13.72 -10.49 5.48
C PRO A 265 13.57 -9.30 4.53
N MET A 266 12.34 -9.10 4.04
CA MET A 266 12.02 -8.00 3.14
C MET A 266 10.93 -7.11 3.74
N ALA A 267 11.06 -5.80 3.53
CA ALA A 267 10.05 -4.84 3.94
C ALA A 267 9.82 -3.76 2.89
N THR A 268 8.55 -3.40 2.61
CA THR A 268 8.28 -2.09 2.03
C THR A 268 8.06 -1.11 3.15
N VAL A 269 8.72 0.06 3.09
CA VAL A 269 8.63 1.09 4.13
C VAL A 269 7.83 2.27 3.62
N ARG A 270 6.98 2.82 4.48
CA ARG A 270 6.19 4.00 4.17
C ARG A 270 7.08 5.24 4.22
N THR A 271 7.70 5.54 3.10
CA THR A 271 8.43 6.79 2.92
C THR A 271 7.42 7.92 2.68
N ALA A 272 7.60 9.04 3.35
CA ALA A 272 6.86 10.23 2.99
C ALA A 272 7.33 10.67 1.59
N GLU A 273 6.43 10.66 0.61
CA GLU A 273 6.70 11.42 -0.62
C GLU A 273 6.96 12.87 -0.18
N GLU A 274 7.99 13.51 -0.73
CA GLU A 274 8.21 14.93 -0.51
C GLU A 274 7.03 15.67 -1.12
N GLU A 275 6.06 16.03 -0.27
CA GLU A 275 4.93 16.80 -0.72
C GLU A 275 5.39 18.19 -1.09
N GLN A 276 5.16 18.56 -2.35
CA GLN A 276 5.44 19.88 -2.87
C GLN A 276 4.63 20.97 -2.14
N ASN A 277 3.47 20.62 -1.58
CA ASN A 277 2.57 21.55 -0.91
C ASN A 277 2.59 21.39 0.61
N LYS A 278 2.97 22.45 1.33
CA LYS A 278 2.90 22.49 2.79
C LYS A 278 1.47 22.49 3.33
N ILE A 279 0.52 22.95 2.51
CA ILE A 279 -0.91 22.98 2.82
C ILE A 279 -1.64 22.09 1.80
N ILE A 280 -2.54 21.24 2.30
CA ILE A 280 -3.45 20.46 1.43
C ILE A 280 -4.88 20.69 1.91
N ILE A 281 -5.78 20.95 0.96
CA ILE A 281 -7.21 21.02 1.21
C ILE A 281 -7.88 19.74 0.74
N GLY A 282 -8.40 18.96 1.67
CA GLY A 282 -9.19 17.77 1.41
C GLY A 282 -10.66 18.12 1.21
N ILE A 283 -11.22 17.74 0.06
CA ILE A 283 -12.63 17.99 -0.28
C ILE A 283 -13.43 16.73 -0.06
N GLY A 284 -14.41 16.80 0.84
CA GLY A 284 -15.37 15.74 1.11
C GLY A 284 -16.70 15.96 0.39
N TYR A 285 -17.53 14.93 0.40
CA TYR A 285 -18.82 14.92 -0.27
C TYR A 285 -19.78 16.05 0.22
N GLY A 286 -19.65 16.46 1.48
CA GLY A 286 -20.41 17.59 2.02
C GLY A 286 -20.10 18.94 1.36
N ALA A 287 -18.95 19.06 0.69
CA ALA A 287 -18.52 20.28 0.01
C ALA A 287 -18.58 20.19 -1.53
N ARG A 288 -19.23 19.17 -2.10
CA ARG A 288 -19.26 18.90 -3.55
C ARG A 288 -19.79 20.07 -4.40
N GLU A 289 -20.66 20.89 -3.84
CA GLU A 289 -21.25 22.05 -4.53
C GLU A 289 -20.34 23.28 -4.51
N HIS A 290 -19.26 23.24 -3.72
CA HIS A 290 -18.33 24.36 -3.51
C HIS A 290 -16.93 24.11 -4.07
N ILE A 291 -16.75 23.11 -4.94
CA ILE A 291 -15.45 22.71 -5.49
C ILE A 291 -14.72 23.89 -6.14
N ALA A 292 -15.41 24.71 -6.94
CA ALA A 292 -14.81 25.86 -7.63
C ALA A 292 -14.29 26.90 -6.63
N ALA A 293 -15.07 27.25 -5.61
CA ALA A 293 -14.68 28.18 -4.57
C ALA A 293 -13.47 27.67 -3.75
N ILE A 294 -13.45 26.37 -3.43
CA ILE A 294 -12.37 25.75 -2.69
C ILE A 294 -11.08 25.72 -3.53
N LYS A 295 -11.16 25.42 -4.83
CA LYS A 295 -9.99 25.49 -5.73
C LYS A 295 -9.44 26.89 -5.83
N ALA A 296 -10.29 27.92 -5.99
CA ALA A 296 -9.87 29.32 -6.01
C ALA A 296 -9.22 29.77 -4.69
N PHE A 297 -9.70 29.25 -3.54
CA PHE A 297 -9.07 29.48 -2.25
C PHE A 297 -7.71 28.78 -2.14
N ALA A 298 -7.62 27.52 -2.60
CA ALA A 298 -6.38 26.76 -2.61
C ALA A 298 -5.26 27.48 -3.41
N GLU A 299 -5.59 28.02 -4.57
CA GLU A 299 -4.66 28.81 -5.38
C GLU A 299 -4.13 30.04 -4.63
N LYS A 300 -5.01 30.77 -3.93
CA LYS A 300 -4.63 31.97 -3.16
C LYS A 300 -3.64 31.68 -2.03
N ILE A 301 -3.73 30.50 -1.40
CA ILE A 301 -2.84 30.12 -0.28
C ILE A 301 -1.76 29.12 -0.69
N ASN A 302 -1.60 28.89 -1.99
CA ASN A 302 -0.67 27.91 -2.57
C ASN A 302 -0.82 26.51 -1.95
N ALA A 303 -2.07 26.04 -1.84
CA ALA A 303 -2.40 24.73 -1.30
C ALA A 303 -2.67 23.69 -2.40
N GLY A 304 -2.26 22.45 -2.14
CA GLY A 304 -2.67 21.31 -2.95
C GLY A 304 -4.13 20.91 -2.67
N ILE A 305 -4.72 20.18 -3.61
CA ILE A 305 -6.07 19.63 -3.48
C ILE A 305 -6.00 18.12 -3.25
N ALA A 306 -6.83 17.63 -2.35
CA ALA A 306 -7.09 16.22 -2.12
C ALA A 306 -8.59 15.95 -2.11
N ALA A 307 -8.98 14.69 -2.28
CA ALA A 307 -10.37 14.27 -2.34
C ALA A 307 -10.65 13.05 -1.46
N THR A 308 -11.86 12.97 -0.90
CA THR A 308 -12.32 11.72 -0.29
C THR A 308 -12.78 10.74 -1.36
N ARG A 309 -12.81 9.44 -1.03
CA ARG A 309 -13.26 8.38 -1.93
C ARG A 309 -14.64 8.65 -2.56
N LYS A 310 -15.61 9.19 -1.80
CA LYS A 310 -16.93 9.54 -2.34
C LYS A 310 -16.89 10.60 -3.44
N MET A 311 -15.92 11.50 -3.39
CA MET A 311 -15.73 12.53 -4.43
C MET A 311 -15.21 11.93 -5.72
N THR A 312 -14.33 10.96 -5.63
CA THR A 312 -13.73 10.30 -6.80
C THR A 312 -14.63 9.19 -7.35
N ASP A 313 -15.30 8.42 -6.48
CA ASP A 313 -16.29 7.42 -6.91
C ASP A 313 -17.52 8.03 -7.59
N GLY A 314 -17.82 9.30 -7.29
CA GLY A 314 -18.91 10.06 -7.90
C GLY A 314 -18.50 10.90 -9.11
N ASP A 315 -17.24 10.77 -9.58
CA ASP A 315 -16.65 11.52 -10.69
C ASP A 315 -16.69 13.06 -10.53
N TYR A 316 -16.76 13.55 -9.26
CA TYR A 316 -16.67 14.98 -8.95
C TYR A 316 -15.23 15.51 -9.04
N LEU A 317 -14.27 14.68 -8.70
CA LEU A 317 -12.83 14.98 -8.74
C LEU A 317 -12.06 13.77 -9.27
N PRO A 318 -10.88 14.01 -9.93
CA PRO A 318 -10.04 12.95 -10.45
C PRO A 318 -9.57 11.98 -9.35
N TYR A 319 -9.38 10.72 -9.73
CA TYR A 319 -9.00 9.66 -8.79
C TYR A 319 -7.60 9.86 -8.19
N GLU A 320 -6.69 10.51 -8.91
CA GLU A 320 -5.32 10.84 -8.46
C GLU A 320 -5.31 11.72 -7.21
N LEU A 321 -6.40 12.47 -6.98
CA LEU A 321 -6.57 13.29 -5.79
C LEU A 321 -7.08 12.51 -4.58
N GLN A 322 -7.44 11.24 -4.74
CA GLN A 322 -7.99 10.46 -3.64
C GLN A 322 -6.96 10.24 -2.53
N VAL A 323 -7.32 10.65 -1.32
CA VAL A 323 -6.55 10.44 -0.10
C VAL A 323 -7.29 9.47 0.84
N GLY A 324 -6.55 8.57 1.43
CA GLY A 324 -7.08 7.57 2.37
C GLY A 324 -6.47 6.20 2.18
N LEU A 325 -7.05 5.20 2.83
CA LEU A 325 -6.58 3.81 2.81
C LEU A 325 -6.44 3.24 1.39
N THR A 326 -7.39 3.58 0.51
CA THR A 326 -7.43 3.12 -0.89
C THR A 326 -6.87 4.16 -1.86
N GLY A 327 -6.50 5.34 -1.38
CA GLY A 327 -5.89 6.43 -2.13
C GLY A 327 -4.41 6.60 -1.82
N LYS A 328 -3.92 7.81 -2.01
CA LYS A 328 -2.58 8.21 -1.58
C LYS A 328 -2.57 8.59 -0.09
N THR A 329 -1.40 8.54 0.53
CA THR A 329 -1.13 9.12 1.84
C THR A 329 -0.47 10.46 1.65
N VAL A 330 -0.93 11.47 2.37
CA VAL A 330 -0.41 12.84 2.32
C VAL A 330 0.05 13.29 3.71
N ASN A 331 1.14 14.07 3.75
CA ASN A 331 1.77 14.52 4.99
C ASN A 331 2.08 16.02 4.96
N PRO A 332 1.10 16.91 4.73
CA PRO A 332 1.32 18.35 4.75
C PRO A 332 1.62 18.86 6.17
N ASP A 333 2.18 20.04 6.27
CA ASP A 333 2.27 20.77 7.54
C ASP A 333 0.87 21.10 8.08
N VAL A 334 -0.05 21.47 7.16
CA VAL A 334 -1.46 21.75 7.46
C VAL A 334 -2.39 21.01 6.49
N TYR A 335 -3.32 20.24 7.03
CA TYR A 335 -4.39 19.61 6.27
C TYR A 335 -5.74 20.27 6.60
N ILE A 336 -6.39 20.86 5.62
CA ILE A 336 -7.70 21.53 5.78
C ILE A 336 -8.78 20.57 5.26
N ALA A 337 -9.66 20.10 6.12
CA ALA A 337 -10.72 19.15 5.77
C ALA A 337 -12.05 19.89 5.55
N VAL A 338 -12.52 19.97 4.31
CA VAL A 338 -13.76 20.66 3.97
C VAL A 338 -14.85 19.67 3.59
N GLY A 339 -15.93 19.61 4.37
CA GLY A 339 -17.06 18.69 4.13
C GLY A 339 -16.72 17.21 4.27
N ILE A 340 -15.72 16.87 5.09
CA ILE A 340 -15.25 15.51 5.37
C ILE A 340 -15.89 15.02 6.67
N SER A 341 -16.43 13.79 6.66
CA SER A 341 -17.10 13.18 7.82
C SER A 341 -16.15 12.58 8.87
N GLY A 342 -14.84 12.60 8.62
CA GLY A 342 -13.87 11.97 9.55
C GLY A 342 -13.84 10.43 9.49
N ALA A 343 -14.27 9.83 8.39
CA ALA A 343 -14.22 8.38 8.23
C ALA A 343 -12.78 7.85 8.38
N VAL A 344 -12.63 6.75 9.13
CA VAL A 344 -11.32 6.12 9.45
C VAL A 344 -10.48 5.86 8.20
N HIS A 345 -11.11 5.45 7.10
CA HIS A 345 -10.43 5.20 5.83
C HIS A 345 -9.75 6.45 5.24
N HIS A 346 -10.37 7.63 5.42
CA HIS A 346 -9.77 8.89 4.97
C HIS A 346 -8.67 9.36 5.92
N ILE A 347 -8.95 9.30 7.23
CA ILE A 347 -7.99 9.68 8.28
C ILE A 347 -6.69 8.89 8.15
N ALA A 348 -6.74 7.61 7.77
CA ALA A 348 -5.55 6.78 7.56
C ALA A 348 -4.57 7.41 6.56
N GLY A 349 -5.07 8.17 5.57
CA GLY A 349 -4.24 8.84 4.56
C GLY A 349 -3.64 10.18 5.00
N ILE A 350 -4.05 10.73 6.15
CA ILE A 350 -3.59 12.06 6.62
C ILE A 350 -2.96 12.01 8.03
N ARG A 351 -2.79 10.82 8.60
CA ARG A 351 -2.34 10.64 10.00
C ARG A 351 -1.03 11.33 10.36
N GLN A 352 -0.14 11.46 9.39
CA GLN A 352 1.18 12.08 9.60
C GLN A 352 1.19 13.58 9.30
N SER A 353 0.06 14.18 8.95
CA SER A 353 -0.04 15.63 8.77
C SER A 353 0.24 16.36 10.10
N GLY A 354 0.84 17.55 10.02
CA GLY A 354 1.20 18.34 11.21
C GLY A 354 -0.03 18.80 11.98
N THR A 355 -0.84 19.65 11.37
CA THR A 355 -2.10 20.16 11.92
C THR A 355 -3.24 19.81 10.99
N ALA A 356 -4.36 19.31 11.52
CA ALA A 356 -5.61 19.13 10.78
C ALA A 356 -6.64 20.16 11.25
N ILE A 357 -7.28 20.86 10.30
CA ILE A 357 -8.29 21.92 10.52
C ILE A 357 -9.58 21.49 9.86
#